data_5dc04a4c662e3070cb67c957b73dc8e0
#
_entry.id   5dc04a4c662e3070cb67c957b73dc8e0
#
_cell.length_a   1.000
_cell.length_b   1.000
_cell.length_c   1.000
_cell.angle_alpha   90.00
_cell.angle_beta   90.00
_cell.angle_gamma   90.00
#
_symmetry.space_group_name_H-M   'P 1'
#
loop_
_entity.id
_entity.type
_entity.pdbx_description
1 polymer ?
#
loop_
_entity_poly.entity_id
_entity_poly.type
_entity_poly.pdbx_seq_one_letter_code
_entity_poly.pdbx_strand_id
1 'polypeptide(L)'
;LAIATGKKRKGLERVLPNSGIEAFFTTTKTADETAGKPNPLMLEQILVETGTRIENAVFIGDSIHDIRMANNINMDSIAVSYGCEKADVLAKEQPTKLVTTINELKQQLI
;
A
#
# COMPACT_ATOMS: atom_id res chain seq x y z
N LEU A 1 2.43 -9.03 -6.63
CA LEU A 1 2.30 -7.68 -6.08
C LEU A 1 1.05 -7.00 -6.60
N ALA A 2 0.54 -6.02 -5.84
CA ALA A 2 -0.60 -5.20 -6.24
C ALA A 2 -0.37 -3.75 -5.85
N ILE A 3 -1.08 -2.83 -6.51
CA ILE A 3 -1.03 -1.40 -6.22
C ILE A 3 -2.40 -0.94 -5.73
N ALA A 4 -2.42 -0.18 -4.63
CA ALA A 4 -3.56 0.58 -4.15
C ALA A 4 -3.13 2.05 -4.03
N THR A 5 -3.66 2.92 -4.88
CA THR A 5 -3.17 4.29 -5.00
C THR A 5 -4.29 5.33 -4.96
N GLY A 6 -3.98 6.50 -4.40
CA GLY A 6 -4.84 7.68 -4.47
C GLY A 6 -4.85 8.36 -5.84
N LYS A 7 -3.97 7.97 -6.75
CA LYS A 7 -3.99 8.46 -8.13
C LYS A 7 -5.27 8.05 -8.83
N LYS A 8 -5.68 8.85 -9.83
CA LYS A 8 -6.72 8.45 -10.76
C LYS A 8 -6.16 7.44 -11.77
N ARG A 9 -7.05 6.63 -12.36
CA ARG A 9 -6.64 5.63 -13.36
C ARG A 9 -5.79 6.22 -14.47
N LYS A 10 -6.16 7.38 -14.98
CA LYS A 10 -5.39 8.06 -16.03
C LYS A 10 -3.97 8.40 -15.60
N GLY A 11 -3.79 8.82 -14.34
CA GLY A 11 -2.47 9.13 -13.80
C GLY A 11 -1.61 7.89 -13.68
N LEU A 12 -2.18 6.78 -13.21
CA LEU A 12 -1.46 5.51 -13.08
C LEU A 12 -1.06 4.98 -14.46
N GLU A 13 -1.98 5.00 -15.43
CA GLU A 13 -1.71 4.54 -16.81
C GLU A 13 -0.63 5.36 -17.50
N ARG A 14 -0.46 6.62 -17.09
CA ARG A 14 0.60 7.48 -17.63
C ARG A 14 1.98 7.08 -17.15
N VAL A 15 2.11 6.70 -15.89
CA VAL A 15 3.42 6.44 -15.26
C VAL A 15 3.81 4.97 -15.22
N LEU A 16 2.86 4.06 -15.03
CA LEU A 16 3.17 2.64 -14.81
C LEU A 16 3.78 1.96 -16.05
N PRO A 17 3.25 2.13 -17.27
CA PRO A 17 3.84 1.48 -18.44
C PRO A 17 5.28 1.93 -18.73
N ASN A 18 5.62 3.16 -18.38
CA ASN A 18 6.96 3.72 -18.60
C ASN A 18 7.91 3.49 -17.42
N SER A 19 7.44 2.88 -16.35
CA SER A 19 8.22 2.68 -15.13
C SER A 19 9.20 1.51 -15.22
N GLY A 20 8.96 0.56 -16.12
CA GLY A 20 9.72 -0.69 -16.21
C GLY A 20 9.32 -1.74 -15.19
N ILE A 21 8.35 -1.47 -14.33
CA ILE A 21 7.94 -2.41 -13.27
C ILE A 21 6.49 -2.90 -13.38
N GLU A 22 5.78 -2.50 -14.41
CA GLU A 22 4.35 -2.85 -14.59
C GLU A 22 4.10 -4.35 -14.51
N ALA A 23 4.99 -5.16 -15.09
CA ALA A 23 4.84 -6.61 -15.15
C ALA A 23 4.87 -7.29 -13.77
N PHE A 24 5.37 -6.63 -12.73
CA PHE A 24 5.42 -7.17 -11.38
C PHE A 24 4.08 -7.10 -10.65
N PHE A 25 3.12 -6.35 -11.17
CA PHE A 25 1.84 -6.15 -10.50
C PHE A 25 0.72 -6.93 -11.18
N THR A 26 0.03 -7.76 -10.40
CA THR A 26 -1.07 -8.59 -10.90
C THR A 26 -2.39 -7.83 -10.98
N THR A 27 -2.59 -6.84 -10.13
CA THR A 27 -3.77 -5.98 -10.17
C THR A 27 -3.43 -4.60 -9.61
N THR A 28 -4.21 -3.61 -10.02
CA THR A 28 -4.08 -2.23 -9.54
C THR A 28 -5.47 -1.67 -9.24
N LYS A 29 -5.57 -0.90 -8.13
CA LYS A 29 -6.80 -0.19 -7.75
C LYS A 29 -6.49 1.29 -7.58
N THR A 30 -7.38 2.11 -8.08
CA THR A 30 -7.27 3.58 -8.00
C THR A 30 -8.45 4.15 -7.23
N ALA A 31 -8.25 5.31 -6.60
CA ALA A 31 -9.28 5.92 -5.77
C ALA A 31 -10.53 6.31 -6.54
N ASP A 32 -10.40 6.68 -7.80
CA ASP A 32 -11.54 7.09 -8.64
C ASP A 32 -12.42 5.91 -9.07
N GLU A 33 -11.88 4.69 -9.06
CA GLU A 33 -12.63 3.48 -9.45
C GLU A 33 -13.24 2.75 -8.26
N THR A 34 -12.78 3.04 -7.06
CA THR A 34 -13.20 2.35 -5.85
C THR A 34 -13.65 3.36 -4.79
N ALA A 35 -12.81 3.53 -3.77
CA ALA A 35 -12.99 4.53 -2.72
C ALA A 35 -11.60 5.00 -2.26
N GLY A 36 -11.48 6.29 -2.01
CA GLY A 36 -10.21 6.89 -1.58
C GLY A 36 -9.81 6.47 -0.17
N LYS A 37 -8.50 6.46 0.09
CA LYS A 37 -7.95 6.19 1.40
C LYS A 37 -8.50 7.18 2.43
N PRO A 38 -8.78 6.79 3.66
CA PRO A 38 -8.46 5.50 4.30
C PRO A 38 -9.54 4.43 4.18
N ASN A 39 -10.51 4.56 3.25
CA ASN A 39 -11.51 3.54 3.03
C ASN A 39 -10.82 2.25 2.56
N PRO A 40 -11.07 1.09 3.19
CA PRO A 40 -10.32 -0.13 2.89
C PRO A 40 -10.77 -0.85 1.62
N LEU A 41 -11.72 -0.33 0.87
CA LEU A 41 -12.29 -1.02 -0.28
C LEU A 41 -11.24 -1.46 -1.30
N MET A 42 -10.25 -0.62 -1.60
CA MET A 42 -9.18 -1.01 -2.54
C MET A 42 -8.46 -2.26 -2.08
N LEU A 43 -8.12 -2.37 -0.78
CA LEU A 43 -7.44 -3.53 -0.24
C LEU A 43 -8.34 -4.77 -0.23
N GLU A 44 -9.61 -4.61 0.12
CA GLU A 44 -10.58 -5.70 0.11
C GLU A 44 -10.73 -6.28 -1.29
N GLN A 45 -10.84 -5.44 -2.30
CA GLN A 45 -10.95 -5.86 -3.69
C GLN A 45 -9.69 -6.58 -4.17
N ILE A 46 -8.51 -6.10 -3.79
CA ILE A 46 -7.24 -6.75 -4.12
C ILE A 46 -7.16 -8.15 -3.53
N LEU A 47 -7.56 -8.31 -2.27
CA LEU A 47 -7.57 -9.63 -1.61
C LEU A 47 -8.46 -10.62 -2.38
N VAL A 48 -9.66 -10.18 -2.77
CA VAL A 48 -10.58 -11.02 -3.53
C VAL A 48 -10.01 -11.40 -4.89
N GLU A 49 -9.52 -10.41 -5.65
CA GLU A 49 -8.99 -10.64 -7.00
C GLU A 49 -7.76 -11.54 -7.03
N THR A 50 -6.91 -11.44 -6.03
CA THR A 50 -5.69 -12.23 -5.97
C THR A 50 -5.89 -13.57 -5.26
N GLY A 51 -7.06 -13.79 -4.67
CA GLY A 51 -7.33 -14.99 -3.88
C GLY A 51 -6.45 -15.07 -2.64
N THR A 52 -6.04 -13.94 -2.08
CA THR A 52 -5.12 -13.87 -0.95
C THR A 52 -5.90 -13.70 0.34
N ARG A 53 -5.56 -14.49 1.35
CA ARG A 53 -6.12 -14.33 2.69
C ARG A 53 -5.44 -13.15 3.37
N ILE A 54 -6.18 -12.42 4.22
CA ILE A 54 -5.67 -11.21 4.86
C ILE A 54 -4.42 -11.46 5.72
N GLU A 55 -4.33 -12.60 6.39
CA GLU A 55 -3.17 -12.97 7.19
C GLU A 55 -1.91 -13.25 6.36
N ASN A 56 -2.06 -13.39 5.04
CA ASN A 56 -0.95 -13.60 4.11
C ASN A 56 -0.62 -12.34 3.30
N ALA A 57 -1.18 -11.19 3.69
CA ALA A 57 -0.97 -9.93 2.99
C ALA A 57 -0.35 -8.90 3.92
N VAL A 58 0.48 -8.03 3.36
CA VAL A 58 1.03 -6.87 4.05
C VAL A 58 0.91 -5.65 3.14
N PHE A 59 0.48 -4.53 3.69
CA PHE A 59 0.38 -3.27 2.97
C PHE A 59 1.57 -2.37 3.31
N ILE A 60 2.23 -1.86 2.28
CA ILE A 60 3.39 -0.98 2.43
C ILE A 60 2.96 0.44 2.05
N GLY A 61 3.14 1.40 2.93
CA GLY A 61 2.71 2.76 2.68
C GLY A 61 3.56 3.80 3.39
N ASP A 62 3.50 5.04 2.91
CA ASP A 62 4.29 6.17 3.40
C ASP A 62 3.45 7.28 4.02
N SER A 63 2.14 7.10 4.14
CA SER A 63 1.25 8.10 4.71
C SER A 63 0.36 7.52 5.82
N ILE A 64 -0.16 8.42 6.67
CA ILE A 64 -1.10 8.02 7.72
C ILE A 64 -2.36 7.37 7.14
N HIS A 65 -2.76 7.79 5.95
CA HIS A 65 -3.95 7.25 5.27
C HIS A 65 -3.75 5.80 4.85
N ASP A 66 -2.54 5.43 4.44
CA ASP A 66 -2.18 4.05 4.11
C ASP A 66 -2.32 3.15 5.34
N ILE A 67 -1.75 3.58 6.45
CA ILE A 67 -1.75 2.77 7.67
C ILE A 67 -3.17 2.64 8.24
N ARG A 68 -3.94 3.72 8.20
CA ARG A 68 -5.35 3.68 8.61
C ARG A 68 -6.16 2.73 7.74
N MET A 69 -5.92 2.74 6.43
CA MET A 69 -6.61 1.85 5.50
C MET A 69 -6.36 0.38 5.85
N ALA A 70 -5.12 0.00 6.10
CA ALA A 70 -4.77 -1.36 6.51
C ALA A 70 -5.36 -1.70 7.89
N ASN A 71 -5.27 -0.79 8.86
CA ASN A 71 -5.79 -1.01 10.21
C ASN A 71 -7.31 -1.20 10.21
N ASN A 72 -8.02 -0.55 9.30
CA ASN A 72 -9.49 -0.65 9.22
C ASN A 72 -9.99 -2.06 8.90
N ILE A 73 -9.12 -2.92 8.35
CA ILE A 73 -9.46 -4.33 8.09
C ILE A 73 -8.50 -5.28 8.80
N ASN A 74 -7.71 -4.78 9.75
CA ASN A 74 -6.75 -5.60 10.50
C ASN A 74 -5.70 -6.29 9.62
N MET A 75 -5.29 -5.64 8.53
CA MET A 75 -4.21 -6.10 7.68
C MET A 75 -2.89 -5.60 8.24
N ASP A 76 -1.86 -6.47 8.23
CA ASP A 76 -0.51 -6.05 8.59
C ASP A 76 -0.02 -4.96 7.66
N SER A 77 0.75 -4.02 8.21
CA SER A 77 1.31 -2.92 7.44
C SER A 77 2.77 -2.66 7.79
N ILE A 78 3.51 -2.17 6.81
CA ILE A 78 4.87 -1.66 7.00
C ILE A 78 4.85 -0.18 6.58
N ALA A 79 5.08 0.70 7.55
CA ALA A 79 5.21 2.13 7.26
C ALA A 79 6.65 2.43 6.87
N VAL A 80 6.81 3.21 5.79
CA VAL A 80 8.13 3.65 5.32
C VAL A 80 8.25 5.16 5.50
N SER A 81 9.28 5.61 6.22
CA SER A 81 9.45 7.03 6.57
C SER A 81 10.33 7.81 5.60
N TYR A 82 10.84 7.16 4.58
CA TYR A 82 11.63 7.84 3.55
C TYR A 82 10.76 8.43 2.41
N GLY A 83 9.44 8.34 2.55
CA GLY A 83 8.48 8.90 1.59
C GLY A 83 7.82 10.19 2.11
N CYS A 84 6.48 10.19 2.15
CA CYS A 84 5.67 11.37 2.42
C CYS A 84 5.74 11.87 3.87
N GLU A 85 5.61 10.95 4.84
CA GLU A 85 5.47 11.30 6.26
C GLU A 85 6.71 10.91 7.07
N LYS A 86 6.94 11.64 8.17
CA LYS A 86 8.03 11.36 9.10
C LYS A 86 7.70 10.14 9.98
N ALA A 87 8.76 9.51 10.50
CA ALA A 87 8.64 8.30 11.31
C ALA A 87 7.76 8.48 12.56
N ASP A 88 7.90 9.60 13.27
CA ASP A 88 7.11 9.87 14.47
C ASP A 88 5.62 10.04 14.19
N VAL A 89 5.29 10.62 13.04
CA VAL A 89 3.89 10.78 12.59
C VAL A 89 3.30 9.41 12.26
N LEU A 90 4.03 8.58 11.51
CA LEU A 90 3.58 7.24 11.13
C LEU A 90 3.45 6.31 12.32
N ALA A 91 4.36 6.40 13.29
CA ALA A 91 4.35 5.56 14.49
C ALA A 91 3.06 5.70 15.30
N LYS A 92 2.45 6.89 15.30
CA LYS A 92 1.19 7.15 16.01
C LYS A 92 0.01 6.36 15.44
N GLU A 93 0.09 5.95 14.19
CA GLU A 93 -0.96 5.15 13.55
C GLU A 93 -0.82 3.65 13.81
N GLN A 94 0.20 3.24 14.56
CA GLN A 94 0.43 1.85 14.96
C GLN A 94 0.55 0.87 13.79
N PRO A 95 1.50 1.09 12.86
CA PRO A 95 1.78 0.08 11.83
C PRO A 95 2.36 -1.18 12.47
N THR A 96 2.28 -2.31 11.77
CA THR A 96 2.91 -3.55 12.25
C THR A 96 4.42 -3.39 12.35
N LYS A 97 5.02 -2.75 11.35
CA LYS A 97 6.46 -2.41 11.31
C LYS A 97 6.63 -1.00 10.81
N LEU A 98 7.73 -0.36 11.21
CA LEU A 98 8.14 0.94 10.67
C LEU A 98 9.60 0.85 10.28
N VAL A 99 9.92 1.21 9.05
CA VAL A 99 11.28 1.19 8.51
C VAL A 99 11.65 2.58 7.98
N THR A 100 12.92 2.92 8.07
CA THR A 100 13.42 4.25 7.69
C THR A 100 14.27 4.23 6.42
N THR A 101 14.66 3.03 5.95
CA THR A 101 15.47 2.88 4.73
C THR A 101 14.91 1.76 3.86
N ILE A 102 15.25 1.81 2.57
CA ILE A 102 14.88 0.76 1.62
C ILE A 102 15.51 -0.59 1.98
N ASN A 103 16.71 -0.57 2.55
CA ASN A 103 17.37 -1.81 2.98
C ASN A 103 16.62 -2.48 4.12
N GLU A 104 16.14 -1.70 5.09
CA GLU A 104 15.30 -2.23 6.17
C GLU A 104 14.03 -2.85 5.61
N LEU A 105 13.40 -2.20 4.63
CA LEU A 105 12.19 -2.75 3.98
C LEU A 105 12.50 -4.10 3.33
N LYS A 106 13.60 -4.20 2.58
CA LYS A 106 14.00 -5.46 1.95
C LYS A 106 14.15 -6.59 2.94
N GLN A 107 14.74 -6.32 4.10
CA GLN A 107 14.92 -7.32 5.15
C GLN A 107 13.61 -7.83 5.72
N GLN A 108 12.56 -6.99 5.77
CA GLN A 108 11.25 -7.39 6.25
C GLN A 108 10.51 -8.28 5.25
N LEU A 109 10.87 -8.25 3.98
CA LEU A 109 10.17 -8.96 2.91
C LEU A 109 10.85 -10.27 2.48
N ILE A 110 12.00 -10.59 3.06
CA ILE A 110 12.76 -11.83 2.75
C ILE A 110 12.34 -12.99 3.64
#